data_bca85983583f4b12e6c21900400b73ba
#
_entry.id   bca85983583f4b12e6c21900400b73ba
#
_cell.length_a   1.000
_cell.length_b   1.000
_cell.length_c   1.000
_cell.angle_alpha   90.00
_cell.angle_beta   90.00
_cell.angle_gamma   90.00
#
_symmetry.space_group_name_H-M   'P 1'
#
loop_
_entity.id
_entity.type
_entity.pdbx_description
1 polymer ?
#
loop_
_entity_poly.entity_id
_entity_poly.type
_entity_poly.pdbx_seq_one_letter_code
_entity_poly.pdbx_strand_id
1 'polypeptide(L)'
;YFSGITHDADTCFAFIKQLRQQQSVKGFPGEALPSTAFYFSRQGITDWASLLSYGNAQEQNGAVRTSEVQNRDKEFSRYLMENAGQDLVACLFQREDTLQDAAAVLSLSVADVTEAERMLRTLVNTASADEGRKTPRITFGYTVNKAYLVYRLPQTTLFKQLTSFVEATLDVYAAFYDGRLLLAPDENALSQYIRQLDKGEVLNGVMAYQAGMDHLSDSYHFMLMADFDHIFRQSENHVRFVPDFFL
;
A
#
# COMPACT_ATOMS: atom_id res chain seq x y z
N TYR A 1 10.02 -21.48 -5.53
CA TYR A 1 8.56 -21.30 -5.41
C TYR A 1 8.05 -22.12 -4.24
N PHE A 2 7.21 -21.48 -3.41
CA PHE A 2 6.45 -22.19 -2.39
C PHE A 2 4.97 -21.97 -2.73
N SER A 3 4.26 -23.03 -3.02
CA SER A 3 2.81 -23.04 -3.10
C SER A 3 2.28 -24.12 -2.20
N GLY A 4 1.15 -23.89 -1.55
CA GLY A 4 0.57 -24.86 -0.63
C GLY A 4 -0.83 -24.47 -0.20
N ILE A 5 -1.51 -25.43 0.41
CA ILE A 5 -2.79 -25.24 1.09
C ILE A 5 -2.50 -25.23 2.57
N THR A 6 -2.92 -24.17 3.27
CA THR A 6 -2.85 -24.12 4.73
C THR A 6 -4.20 -24.53 5.33
N HIS A 7 -4.17 -25.34 6.40
CA HIS A 7 -5.35 -25.66 7.17
C HIS A 7 -5.50 -24.70 8.34
N ASP A 8 -6.72 -24.19 8.51
CA ASP A 8 -7.08 -23.41 9.68
C ASP A 8 -7.34 -24.35 10.86
N ALA A 9 -6.40 -24.37 11.79
CA ALA A 9 -6.57 -24.97 13.10
C ALA A 9 -6.62 -23.87 14.16
N ASP A 10 -7.08 -24.16 15.37
CA ASP A 10 -7.10 -23.17 16.47
C ASP A 10 -5.72 -22.58 16.81
N THR A 11 -4.66 -23.27 16.40
CA THR A 11 -3.25 -22.86 16.55
C THR A 11 -2.71 -22.07 15.35
N CYS A 12 -3.50 -21.82 14.30
CA CYS A 12 -3.04 -21.04 13.15
C CYS A 12 -2.72 -19.60 13.53
N PHE A 13 -1.70 -19.06 12.87
CA PHE A 13 -1.34 -17.65 13.00
C PHE A 13 -2.53 -16.72 12.69
N ALA A 14 -2.67 -15.65 13.45
CA ALA A 14 -3.78 -14.69 13.30
C ALA A 14 -3.88 -14.14 11.86
N PHE A 15 -2.74 -13.98 11.18
CA PHE A 15 -2.69 -13.57 9.77
C PHE A 15 -3.40 -14.58 8.84
N ILE A 16 -3.17 -15.88 9.00
CA ILE A 16 -3.84 -16.92 8.18
C ILE A 16 -5.36 -16.91 8.41
N LYS A 17 -5.79 -16.74 9.67
CA LYS A 17 -7.21 -16.61 10.01
C LYS A 17 -7.84 -15.37 9.37
N GLN A 18 -7.13 -14.27 9.37
CA GLN A 18 -7.57 -13.04 8.72
C GLN A 18 -7.68 -13.21 7.20
N LEU A 19 -6.68 -13.84 6.55
CA LEU A 19 -6.69 -14.09 5.10
C LEU A 19 -7.86 -14.99 4.66
N ARG A 20 -8.23 -15.98 5.48
CA ARG A 20 -9.35 -16.88 5.17
C ARG A 20 -10.68 -16.16 5.07
N GLN A 21 -10.86 -15.05 5.77
CA GLN A 21 -12.08 -14.25 5.73
C GLN A 21 -12.15 -13.35 4.49
N GLN A 22 -11.05 -13.25 3.75
CA GLN A 22 -10.94 -12.42 2.55
C GLN A 22 -11.26 -13.22 1.28
N GLN A 23 -11.59 -12.55 0.21
CA GLN A 23 -11.86 -13.17 -1.08
C GLN A 23 -10.58 -13.43 -1.87
N SER A 24 -10.70 -14.30 -2.88
CA SER A 24 -9.64 -14.44 -3.88
C SER A 24 -9.66 -13.29 -4.88
N VAL A 25 -8.48 -12.93 -5.36
CA VAL A 25 -8.26 -12.03 -6.50
C VAL A 25 -7.77 -12.82 -7.70
N LYS A 26 -8.02 -12.30 -8.90
CA LYS A 26 -7.55 -12.90 -10.16
C LYS A 26 -6.51 -12.03 -10.84
N GLY A 27 -5.66 -12.69 -11.64
CA GLY A 27 -4.63 -12.04 -12.43
C GLY A 27 -3.46 -11.50 -11.58
N PHE A 28 -2.43 -11.03 -12.23
CA PHE A 28 -1.22 -10.54 -11.60
C PHE A 28 -1.12 -9.01 -11.70
N PRO A 29 -0.56 -8.32 -10.69
CA PRO A 29 -0.57 -6.86 -10.64
C PRO A 29 0.54 -6.19 -11.47
N GLY A 30 1.24 -6.92 -12.33
CA GLY A 30 2.47 -6.45 -13.00
C GLY A 30 2.31 -5.19 -13.85
N GLU A 31 1.11 -4.91 -14.37
CA GLU A 31 0.82 -3.66 -15.10
C GLU A 31 0.63 -2.44 -14.18
N ALA A 32 0.27 -2.69 -12.92
CA ALA A 32 0.07 -1.66 -11.91
C ALA A 32 1.29 -1.47 -10.99
N LEU A 33 2.41 -2.12 -11.29
CA LEU A 33 3.64 -2.06 -10.51
C LEU A 33 4.79 -1.53 -11.37
N PRO A 34 5.66 -0.65 -10.85
CA PRO A 34 6.83 -0.15 -11.56
C PRO A 34 7.83 -1.29 -11.85
N SER A 35 8.56 -1.19 -12.96
CA SER A 35 9.56 -2.19 -13.36
C SER A 35 10.70 -2.36 -12.35
N THR A 36 10.93 -1.35 -11.52
CA THR A 36 11.92 -1.34 -10.43
C THR A 36 11.38 -1.90 -9.11
N ALA A 37 10.16 -2.47 -9.11
CA ALA A 37 9.62 -3.15 -7.93
C ALA A 37 10.42 -4.42 -7.63
N PHE A 38 10.91 -4.53 -6.41
CA PHE A 38 11.67 -5.69 -5.92
C PHE A 38 10.93 -6.48 -4.82
N TYR A 39 9.86 -5.90 -4.30
CA TYR A 39 8.94 -6.56 -3.38
C TYR A 39 7.52 -6.07 -3.65
N PHE A 40 6.59 -6.98 -3.69
CA PHE A 40 5.18 -6.63 -3.57
C PHE A 40 4.40 -7.75 -2.88
N SER A 41 3.33 -7.36 -2.21
CA SER A 41 2.26 -8.27 -1.80
C SER A 41 0.93 -7.79 -2.35
N ARG A 42 0.06 -8.73 -2.71
CA ARG A 42 -1.32 -8.45 -3.09
C ARG A 42 -2.25 -9.36 -2.34
N GLN A 43 -3.30 -8.81 -1.78
CA GLN A 43 -4.35 -9.56 -1.11
C GLN A 43 -5.73 -9.11 -1.55
N GLY A 44 -6.66 -10.06 -1.64
CA GLY A 44 -8.08 -9.78 -1.83
C GLY A 44 -8.70 -9.28 -0.53
N ILE A 45 -9.62 -8.34 -0.62
CA ILE A 45 -10.31 -7.74 0.52
C ILE A 45 -11.80 -7.93 0.35
N THR A 46 -12.44 -8.61 1.28
CA THR A 46 -13.90 -8.68 1.39
C THR A 46 -14.39 -7.71 2.46
N ASP A 47 -13.65 -7.64 3.55
CA ASP A 47 -14.02 -6.86 4.74
C ASP A 47 -12.85 -6.00 5.21
N TRP A 48 -12.90 -4.73 4.85
CA TRP A 48 -11.94 -3.71 5.29
C TRP A 48 -11.95 -3.52 6.80
N ALA A 49 -13.11 -3.66 7.47
CA ALA A 49 -13.19 -3.51 8.92
C ALA A 49 -12.37 -4.59 9.64
N SER A 50 -12.43 -5.83 9.15
CA SER A 50 -11.62 -6.94 9.69
C SER A 50 -10.13 -6.68 9.48
N LEU A 51 -9.70 -6.25 8.28
CA LEU A 51 -8.31 -5.96 7.99
C LEU A 51 -7.76 -4.83 8.88
N LEU A 52 -8.49 -3.72 8.99
CA LEU A 52 -8.09 -2.57 9.79
C LEU A 52 -8.08 -2.89 11.30
N SER A 53 -9.02 -3.72 11.77
CA SER A 53 -9.02 -4.16 13.18
C SER A 53 -7.84 -5.06 13.50
N TYR A 54 -7.41 -5.90 12.58
CA TYR A 54 -6.19 -6.71 12.70
C TYR A 54 -4.95 -5.82 12.80
N GLY A 55 -4.77 -4.85 11.91
CA GLY A 55 -3.69 -3.88 11.95
C GLY A 55 -3.64 -3.09 13.27
N ASN A 56 -4.80 -2.65 13.76
CA ASN A 56 -4.90 -1.96 15.05
C ASN A 56 -4.51 -2.84 16.25
N ALA A 57 -4.86 -4.12 16.23
CA ALA A 57 -4.49 -5.05 17.31
C ALA A 57 -2.98 -5.28 17.39
N GLN A 58 -2.30 -5.33 16.26
CA GLN A 58 -0.83 -5.42 16.19
C GLN A 58 -0.15 -4.16 16.75
N GLU A 59 -0.78 -3.00 16.60
CA GLU A 59 -0.21 -1.74 17.08
C GLU A 59 -0.38 -1.48 18.59
N GLN A 60 -1.34 -2.12 19.27
CA GLN A 60 -1.60 -1.86 20.70
C GLN A 60 -0.39 -2.15 21.61
N ASN A 61 0.61 -2.84 21.10
CA ASN A 61 1.88 -3.11 21.81
C ASN A 61 2.92 -1.97 21.67
N GLY A 62 2.58 -0.84 21.05
CA GLY A 62 3.47 0.28 20.73
C GLY A 62 3.07 1.63 21.34
N ALA A 63 3.52 2.72 20.78
CA ALA A 63 3.44 4.08 21.29
C ALA A 63 2.01 4.59 21.59
N VAL A 64 1.88 5.39 22.64
CA VAL A 64 0.64 6.11 22.99
C VAL A 64 0.30 7.09 21.85
N ARG A 65 -0.86 6.88 21.21
CA ARG A 65 -1.37 7.79 20.17
C ARG A 65 -2.10 8.96 20.81
N THR A 66 -1.94 10.16 20.25
CA THR A 66 -2.76 11.30 20.62
C THR A 66 -4.21 11.08 20.18
N SER A 67 -5.16 11.72 20.87
CA SER A 67 -6.59 11.66 20.50
C SER A 67 -6.84 12.15 19.08
N GLU A 68 -6.06 13.12 18.61
CA GLU A 68 -6.15 13.66 17.24
C GLU A 68 -5.77 12.64 16.18
N VAL A 69 -4.66 11.91 16.36
CA VAL A 69 -4.24 10.83 15.48
C VAL A 69 -5.29 9.72 15.44
N GLN A 70 -5.83 9.35 16.62
CA GLN A 70 -6.89 8.33 16.71
C GLN A 70 -8.16 8.73 15.95
N ASN A 71 -8.57 10.00 16.02
CA ASN A 71 -9.74 10.49 15.31
C ASN A 71 -9.51 10.49 13.79
N ARG A 72 -8.35 10.93 13.33
CA ARG A 72 -7.95 10.89 11.91
C ARG A 72 -7.92 9.46 11.37
N ASP A 73 -7.34 8.53 12.12
CA ASP A 73 -7.30 7.11 11.75
C ASP A 73 -8.73 6.52 11.62
N LYS A 74 -9.66 6.90 12.51
CA LYS A 74 -11.07 6.49 12.41
C LYS A 74 -11.76 7.06 11.18
N GLU A 75 -11.57 8.34 10.89
CA GLU A 75 -12.16 8.99 9.72
C GLU A 75 -11.63 8.38 8.42
N PHE A 76 -10.32 8.14 8.34
CA PHE A 76 -9.73 7.55 7.17
C PHE A 76 -10.07 6.05 7.03
N SER A 77 -10.16 5.32 8.13
CA SER A 77 -10.66 3.94 8.12
C SER A 77 -12.09 3.85 7.58
N ARG A 78 -12.96 4.78 8.01
CA ARG A 78 -14.33 4.89 7.47
C ARG A 78 -14.32 5.16 5.98
N TYR A 79 -13.50 6.12 5.55
CA TYR A 79 -13.32 6.45 4.13
C TYR A 79 -12.92 5.22 3.30
N LEU A 80 -11.97 4.41 3.78
CA LEU A 80 -11.56 3.18 3.09
C LEU A 80 -12.72 2.16 3.04
N MET A 81 -13.43 1.93 4.13
CA MET A 81 -14.56 1.01 4.16
C MET A 81 -15.68 1.39 3.16
N GLU A 82 -15.86 2.68 2.92
CA GLU A 82 -16.90 3.19 2.00
C GLU A 82 -16.46 3.22 0.53
N ASN A 83 -15.17 3.38 0.23
CA ASN A 83 -14.68 3.68 -1.11
C ASN A 83 -13.68 2.69 -1.67
N ALA A 84 -12.90 1.99 -0.83
CA ALA A 84 -11.92 1.05 -1.32
C ALA A 84 -12.60 -0.22 -1.85
N GLY A 85 -12.06 -0.72 -2.96
CA GLY A 85 -12.55 -1.93 -3.61
C GLY A 85 -11.98 -3.20 -2.99
N GLN A 86 -11.77 -4.19 -3.82
CA GLN A 86 -11.62 -5.57 -3.38
C GLN A 86 -10.17 -6.05 -3.31
N ASP A 87 -9.18 -5.20 -3.54
CA ASP A 87 -7.79 -5.58 -3.43
C ASP A 87 -6.88 -4.47 -2.89
N LEU A 88 -5.85 -4.92 -2.19
CA LEU A 88 -4.75 -4.10 -1.70
C LEU A 88 -3.44 -4.67 -2.26
N VAL A 89 -2.63 -3.79 -2.84
CA VAL A 89 -1.26 -4.08 -3.27
C VAL A 89 -0.30 -3.21 -2.47
N ALA A 90 0.67 -3.83 -1.81
CA ALA A 90 1.77 -3.13 -1.17
C ALA A 90 3.05 -3.39 -1.97
N CYS A 91 3.78 -2.33 -2.31
CA CYS A 91 4.94 -2.38 -3.18
C CYS A 91 6.13 -1.64 -2.57
N LEU A 92 7.32 -2.25 -2.66
CA LEU A 92 8.61 -1.58 -2.51
C LEU A 92 9.31 -1.57 -3.87
N PHE A 93 9.79 -0.41 -4.25
CA PHE A 93 10.50 -0.22 -5.51
C PHE A 93 11.74 0.66 -5.34
N GLN A 94 12.71 0.49 -6.22
CA GLN A 94 13.94 1.28 -6.22
C GLN A 94 13.65 2.68 -6.72
N ARG A 95 14.11 3.70 -5.98
CA ARG A 95 14.03 5.10 -6.41
C ARG A 95 14.98 5.38 -7.57
N GLU A 96 14.58 6.28 -8.48
CA GLU A 96 15.42 6.71 -9.60
C GLU A 96 16.55 7.65 -9.14
N ASP A 97 16.31 8.43 -8.08
CA ASP A 97 17.21 9.48 -7.59
C ASP A 97 18.26 8.97 -6.60
N THR A 98 18.05 7.81 -5.99
CA THR A 98 18.96 7.22 -5.02
C THR A 98 19.03 5.70 -5.20
N LEU A 99 20.23 5.17 -5.48
CA LEU A 99 20.43 3.73 -5.60
C LEU A 99 20.32 2.96 -4.28
N GLN A 100 20.20 3.66 -3.16
CA GLN A 100 20.22 3.06 -1.82
C GLN A 100 18.86 3.09 -1.11
N ASP A 101 17.90 3.89 -1.58
CA ASP A 101 16.64 4.09 -0.89
C ASP A 101 15.48 3.40 -1.63
N ALA A 102 14.78 2.55 -0.92
CA ALA A 102 13.51 2.01 -1.37
C ALA A 102 12.38 3.02 -1.13
N ALA A 103 11.41 2.99 -2.03
CA ALA A 103 10.15 3.70 -1.85
C ALA A 103 9.01 2.71 -1.64
N ALA A 104 8.06 3.07 -0.77
CA ALA A 104 6.88 2.27 -0.48
C ALA A 104 5.63 2.94 -1.05
N VAL A 105 4.78 2.15 -1.72
CA VAL A 105 3.45 2.59 -2.18
C VAL A 105 2.44 1.50 -1.88
N LEU A 106 1.27 1.92 -1.36
CA LEU A 106 0.08 1.11 -1.31
C LEU A 106 -0.84 1.50 -2.47
N SER A 107 -1.39 0.52 -3.15
CA SER A 107 -2.32 0.71 -4.25
C SER A 107 -3.59 -0.07 -3.97
N LEU A 108 -4.71 0.64 -3.91
CA LEU A 108 -6.03 0.09 -3.60
C LEU A 108 -6.94 0.27 -4.81
N SER A 109 -7.69 -0.77 -5.18
CA SER A 109 -8.78 -0.59 -6.14
C SER A 109 -9.87 0.32 -5.54
N VAL A 110 -10.59 1.04 -6.38
CA VAL A 110 -11.66 1.95 -5.99
C VAL A 110 -12.89 1.67 -6.83
N ALA A 111 -14.07 1.62 -6.18
CA ALA A 111 -15.31 1.31 -6.90
C ALA A 111 -15.79 2.48 -7.77
N ASP A 112 -15.73 3.70 -7.24
CA ASP A 112 -16.06 4.94 -7.96
C ASP A 112 -14.99 6.00 -7.63
N VAL A 113 -14.09 6.25 -8.59
CA VAL A 113 -12.98 7.19 -8.43
C VAL A 113 -13.47 8.61 -8.19
N THR A 114 -14.54 9.03 -8.87
CA THR A 114 -15.04 10.41 -8.78
C THR A 114 -15.59 10.69 -7.39
N GLU A 115 -16.39 9.77 -6.86
CA GLU A 115 -16.97 9.90 -5.53
C GLU A 115 -15.89 9.76 -4.45
N ALA A 116 -15.00 8.78 -4.58
CA ALA A 116 -13.89 8.58 -3.65
C ALA A 116 -12.96 9.80 -3.58
N GLU A 117 -12.65 10.41 -4.74
CA GLU A 117 -11.83 11.63 -4.77
C GLU A 117 -12.55 12.81 -4.11
N ARG A 118 -13.84 12.97 -4.37
CA ARG A 118 -14.67 14.00 -3.73
C ARG A 118 -14.68 13.86 -2.20
N MET A 119 -14.85 12.64 -1.71
CA MET A 119 -14.84 12.33 -0.28
C MET A 119 -13.47 12.54 0.34
N LEU A 120 -12.38 12.11 -0.32
CA LEU A 120 -11.02 12.33 0.15
C LEU A 120 -10.69 13.82 0.26
N ARG A 121 -11.09 14.63 -0.73
CA ARG A 121 -10.93 16.08 -0.71
C ARG A 121 -11.65 16.73 0.48
N THR A 122 -12.86 16.28 0.78
CA THR A 122 -13.62 16.74 1.94
C THR A 122 -12.90 16.39 3.23
N LEU A 123 -12.45 15.14 3.37
CA LEU A 123 -11.72 14.66 4.56
C LEU A 123 -10.43 15.45 4.78
N VAL A 124 -9.63 15.67 3.73
CA VAL A 124 -8.40 16.46 3.80
C VAL A 124 -8.66 17.91 4.19
N ASN A 125 -9.75 18.51 3.72
CA ASN A 125 -10.11 19.88 4.06
C ASN A 125 -10.65 20.00 5.50
N THR A 126 -11.43 19.05 6.00
CA THR A 126 -11.98 19.07 7.37
C THR A 126 -10.90 18.83 8.43
N ALA A 127 -9.95 17.95 8.17
CA ALA A 127 -8.79 17.75 9.06
C ALA A 127 -7.92 19.00 9.20
N SER A 128 -8.29 20.10 8.57
CA SER A 128 -7.49 21.31 8.34
C SER A 128 -7.61 22.40 9.39
N ALA A 129 -8.62 22.42 10.17
CA ALA A 129 -8.91 23.61 11.00
C ALA A 129 -7.88 23.84 12.11
N ASP A 130 -7.11 22.81 12.51
CA ASP A 130 -6.35 22.86 13.76
C ASP A 130 -4.83 23.03 13.65
N GLU A 131 -4.18 22.90 12.48
CA GLU A 131 -2.72 22.75 12.49
C GLU A 131 -1.87 24.00 12.21
N GLY A 132 -2.42 25.16 11.85
CA GLY A 132 -1.63 26.39 11.61
C GLY A 132 -0.45 26.24 10.61
N ARG A 133 -0.35 25.14 9.88
CA ARG A 133 0.76 24.83 8.95
C ARG A 133 0.56 25.53 7.61
N LYS A 134 1.66 26.11 7.10
CA LYS A 134 1.70 26.83 5.80
C LYS A 134 1.78 25.92 4.56
N THR A 135 1.88 24.60 4.73
CA THR A 135 2.07 23.68 3.60
C THR A 135 0.73 23.34 2.95
N PRO A 136 0.58 23.46 1.64
CA PRO A 136 -0.65 23.09 0.94
C PRO A 136 -0.98 21.63 1.18
N ARG A 137 -2.28 21.32 1.28
CA ARG A 137 -2.76 19.94 1.49
C ARG A 137 -3.17 19.25 0.21
N ILE A 138 -3.35 20.04 -0.83
CA ILE A 138 -3.63 19.55 -2.18
C ILE A 138 -2.64 20.25 -3.09
N THR A 139 -1.84 19.44 -3.78
CA THR A 139 -0.84 19.89 -4.74
C THR A 139 -1.09 19.22 -6.09
N PHE A 140 -0.41 19.68 -7.13
CA PHE A 140 -0.45 19.06 -8.44
C PHE A 140 0.82 18.26 -8.66
N GLY A 141 0.66 16.96 -8.99
CA GLY A 141 1.71 16.15 -9.57
C GLY A 141 1.59 16.15 -11.10
N TYR A 142 2.71 15.94 -11.77
CA TYR A 142 2.77 15.94 -13.23
C TYR A 142 3.58 14.75 -13.73
N THR A 143 3.04 14.09 -14.76
CA THR A 143 3.77 13.16 -15.62
C THR A 143 3.95 13.78 -17.00
N VAL A 144 4.55 13.06 -17.94
CA VAL A 144 4.68 13.52 -19.33
C VAL A 144 3.31 13.73 -19.98
N ASN A 145 2.33 12.86 -19.64
CA ASN A 145 1.05 12.79 -20.33
C ASN A 145 -0.12 13.34 -19.53
N LYS A 146 0.00 13.39 -18.18
CA LYS A 146 -1.13 13.70 -17.29
C LYS A 146 -0.73 14.59 -16.13
N ALA A 147 -1.69 15.40 -15.68
CA ALA A 147 -1.66 16.03 -14.36
C ALA A 147 -2.58 15.25 -13.41
N TYR A 148 -2.23 15.18 -12.14
CA TYR A 148 -3.02 14.53 -11.09
C TYR A 148 -2.96 15.35 -9.81
N LEU A 149 -3.93 15.17 -8.92
CA LEU A 149 -3.95 15.82 -7.62
C LEU A 149 -3.27 14.92 -6.58
N VAL A 150 -2.44 15.52 -5.75
CA VAL A 150 -1.82 14.89 -4.59
C VAL A 150 -2.45 15.48 -3.34
N TYR A 151 -3.02 14.62 -2.51
CA TYR A 151 -3.65 14.93 -1.24
C TYR A 151 -2.71 14.57 -0.10
N ARG A 152 -2.48 15.49 0.82
CA ARG A 152 -1.69 15.22 2.02
C ARG A 152 -2.62 14.98 3.21
N LEU A 153 -2.56 13.80 3.76
CA LEU A 153 -3.22 13.36 4.98
C LEU A 153 -2.24 13.55 6.15
N PRO A 154 -2.54 14.44 7.10
CA PRO A 154 -1.60 14.70 8.17
C PRO A 154 -1.56 13.55 9.17
N GLN A 155 -0.42 13.26 9.67
CA GLN A 155 -0.08 12.30 10.75
C GLN A 155 -1.13 11.21 11.05
N THR A 156 -1.02 10.10 10.35
CA THR A 156 -1.86 8.91 10.50
C THR A 156 -0.99 7.67 10.73
N THR A 157 -1.51 6.68 11.41
CA THR A 157 -0.87 5.36 11.54
C THR A 157 -1.35 4.38 10.47
N LEU A 158 -2.25 4.79 9.60
CA LEU A 158 -2.92 3.91 8.67
C LEU A 158 -1.97 3.17 7.73
N PHE A 159 -0.92 3.86 7.24
CA PHE A 159 0.08 3.23 6.39
C PHE A 159 0.75 2.06 7.12
N LYS A 160 1.07 2.23 8.40
CA LYS A 160 1.58 1.19 9.27
C LYS A 160 0.57 0.07 9.53
N GLN A 161 -0.72 0.38 9.66
CA GLN A 161 -1.76 -0.63 9.87
C GLN A 161 -1.99 -1.54 8.66
N LEU A 162 -1.75 -1.02 7.46
CA LEU A 162 -1.94 -1.74 6.19
C LEU A 162 -0.68 -2.46 5.71
N THR A 163 0.48 -2.14 6.28
CA THR A 163 1.77 -2.69 5.86
C THR A 163 2.80 -2.58 6.99
N SER A 164 3.77 -3.46 7.00
CA SER A 164 4.93 -3.40 7.91
C SER A 164 6.08 -2.52 7.41
N PHE A 165 5.92 -1.82 6.28
CA PHE A 165 7.00 -1.05 5.65
C PHE A 165 7.40 0.21 6.42
N VAL A 166 6.54 0.71 7.28
CA VAL A 166 6.75 1.95 8.04
C VAL A 166 6.31 1.75 9.48
N GLU A 167 7.17 2.05 10.42
CA GLU A 167 6.91 1.88 11.87
C GLU A 167 6.34 3.14 12.55
N ALA A 168 6.43 4.30 11.91
CA ALA A 168 6.08 5.58 12.53
C ALA A 168 4.71 6.11 12.08
N THR A 169 4.11 6.94 12.94
CA THR A 169 3.05 7.85 12.54
C THR A 169 3.64 8.90 11.61
N LEU A 170 3.04 9.09 10.43
CA LEU A 170 3.56 10.02 9.44
C LEU A 170 2.44 10.66 8.60
N ASP A 171 2.80 11.71 7.88
CA ASP A 171 1.94 12.24 6.83
C ASP A 171 1.87 11.22 5.69
N VAL A 172 0.69 10.99 5.14
CA VAL A 172 0.48 10.11 4.00
C VAL A 172 0.06 10.94 2.79
N TYR A 173 0.69 10.69 1.67
CA TYR A 173 0.36 11.32 0.39
C TYR A 173 -0.49 10.37 -0.43
N ALA A 174 -1.58 10.89 -0.97
CA ALA A 174 -2.57 10.12 -1.71
C ALA A 174 -2.80 10.72 -3.09
N ALA A 175 -2.96 9.89 -4.11
CA ALA A 175 -3.39 10.29 -5.44
C ALA A 175 -4.26 9.22 -6.08
N PHE A 176 -5.13 9.63 -6.99
CA PHE A 176 -5.85 8.70 -7.85
C PHE A 176 -5.13 8.58 -9.19
N TYR A 177 -4.83 7.37 -9.57
CA TYR A 177 -4.20 7.07 -10.84
C TYR A 177 -4.72 5.73 -11.39
N ASP A 178 -5.16 5.74 -12.65
CA ASP A 178 -5.65 4.57 -13.38
C ASP A 178 -6.69 3.72 -12.61
N GLY A 179 -7.70 4.38 -12.02
CA GLY A 179 -8.77 3.71 -11.28
C GLY A 179 -8.38 3.23 -9.88
N ARG A 180 -7.21 3.58 -9.41
CA ARG A 180 -6.69 3.17 -8.11
C ARG A 180 -6.39 4.37 -7.20
N LEU A 181 -6.57 4.18 -5.91
CA LEU A 181 -6.06 5.06 -4.87
C LEU A 181 -4.64 4.61 -4.51
N LEU A 182 -3.68 5.50 -4.71
CA LEU A 182 -2.28 5.29 -4.34
C LEU A 182 -1.98 6.05 -3.05
N LEU A 183 -1.30 5.41 -2.11
CA LEU A 183 -0.86 5.99 -0.85
C LEU A 183 0.66 5.82 -0.72
N ALA A 184 1.37 6.85 -0.28
CA ALA A 184 2.81 6.81 -0.06
C ALA A 184 3.21 7.60 1.20
N PRO A 185 4.34 7.26 1.83
CA PRO A 185 4.85 8.00 2.99
C PRO A 185 5.45 9.36 2.62
N ASP A 186 5.77 9.58 1.35
CA ASP A 186 6.27 10.85 0.84
C ASP A 186 5.80 11.13 -0.60
N GLU A 187 5.73 12.40 -0.95
CA GLU A 187 5.23 12.87 -2.25
C GLU A 187 6.13 12.42 -3.41
N ASN A 188 7.45 12.33 -3.18
CA ASN A 188 8.40 11.93 -4.21
C ASN A 188 8.24 10.44 -4.56
N ALA A 189 8.04 9.57 -3.57
CA ALA A 189 7.73 8.16 -3.79
C ALA A 189 6.48 7.99 -4.66
N LEU A 190 5.41 8.73 -4.33
CA LEU A 190 4.17 8.72 -5.10
C LEU A 190 4.39 9.19 -6.54
N SER A 191 5.12 10.29 -6.72
CA SER A 191 5.40 10.87 -8.03
C SER A 191 6.28 9.97 -8.90
N GLN A 192 7.29 9.31 -8.34
CA GLN A 192 8.14 8.37 -9.07
C GLN A 192 7.37 7.12 -9.49
N TYR A 193 6.53 6.60 -8.60
CA TYR A 193 5.67 5.46 -8.92
C TYR A 193 4.75 5.76 -10.10
N ILE A 194 4.00 6.87 -10.05
CA ILE A 194 3.08 7.28 -11.11
C ILE A 194 3.85 7.56 -12.42
N ARG A 195 5.03 8.17 -12.35
CA ARG A 195 5.86 8.46 -13.53
C ARG A 195 6.30 7.19 -14.26
N GLN A 196 6.73 6.15 -13.53
CA GLN A 196 7.11 4.87 -14.15
C GLN A 196 5.91 4.22 -14.82
N LEU A 197 4.75 4.19 -14.16
CA LEU A 197 3.52 3.67 -14.77
C LEU A 197 3.12 4.45 -16.04
N ASP A 198 3.19 5.77 -16.02
CA ASP A 198 2.82 6.64 -17.17
C ASP A 198 3.76 6.44 -18.38
N LYS A 199 5.02 6.09 -18.14
CA LYS A 199 6.00 5.73 -19.18
C LYS A 199 5.84 4.29 -19.68
N GLY A 200 5.01 3.46 -19.05
CA GLY A 200 4.92 2.03 -19.34
C GLY A 200 6.11 1.22 -18.82
N GLU A 201 6.91 1.79 -17.91
CA GLU A 201 8.01 1.10 -17.22
C GLU A 201 7.42 0.23 -16.10
N VAL A 202 6.75 -0.85 -16.47
CA VAL A 202 5.98 -1.71 -15.58
C VAL A 202 6.62 -3.08 -15.40
N LEU A 203 6.36 -3.70 -14.26
CA LEU A 203 6.93 -5.00 -13.89
C LEU A 203 6.55 -6.11 -14.86
N ASN A 204 5.38 -6.00 -15.50
CA ASN A 204 4.94 -6.95 -16.53
C ASN A 204 5.86 -6.99 -17.76
N GLY A 205 6.69 -5.96 -18.00
CA GLY A 205 7.73 -5.95 -19.02
C GLY A 205 9.03 -6.66 -18.63
N VAL A 206 9.18 -7.09 -17.37
CA VAL A 206 10.39 -7.72 -16.84
C VAL A 206 10.33 -9.24 -17.04
N MET A 207 11.27 -9.79 -17.82
CA MET A 207 11.29 -11.22 -18.18
C MET A 207 11.33 -12.14 -16.96
N ALA A 208 12.09 -11.80 -15.92
CA ALA A 208 12.18 -12.61 -14.70
C ALA A 208 10.83 -12.68 -13.96
N TYR A 209 10.08 -11.59 -13.97
CA TYR A 209 8.71 -11.55 -13.41
C TYR A 209 7.77 -12.44 -14.22
N GLN A 210 7.75 -12.30 -15.55
CA GLN A 210 6.88 -13.11 -16.42
C GLN A 210 7.14 -14.61 -16.21
N ALA A 211 8.42 -15.03 -16.28
CA ALA A 211 8.81 -16.43 -16.05
C ALA A 211 8.38 -16.94 -14.65
N GLY A 212 8.39 -16.08 -13.65
CA GLY A 212 7.89 -16.40 -12.33
C GLY A 212 6.37 -16.62 -12.30
N MET A 213 5.62 -15.77 -12.98
CA MET A 213 4.16 -15.81 -12.97
C MET A 213 3.58 -16.99 -13.76
N ASP A 214 4.26 -17.45 -14.82
CA ASP A 214 3.82 -18.58 -15.68
C ASP A 214 3.57 -19.89 -14.91
N HIS A 215 4.13 -20.03 -13.72
CA HIS A 215 4.02 -21.22 -12.89
C HIS A 215 3.07 -21.07 -11.70
N LEU A 216 2.43 -19.91 -11.54
CA LEU A 216 1.55 -19.64 -10.42
C LEU A 216 0.07 -19.70 -10.84
N SER A 217 -0.80 -20.00 -9.87
CA SER A 217 -2.24 -19.86 -10.06
C SER A 217 -2.61 -18.39 -10.27
N ASP A 218 -3.45 -18.12 -11.24
CA ASP A 218 -4.00 -16.79 -11.51
C ASP A 218 -5.07 -16.35 -10.50
N SER A 219 -5.46 -17.23 -9.57
CA SER A 219 -6.44 -16.95 -8.52
C SER A 219 -5.87 -17.30 -7.16
N TYR A 220 -5.82 -16.33 -6.26
CA TYR A 220 -5.23 -16.46 -4.93
C TYR A 220 -5.86 -15.46 -3.94
N HIS A 221 -5.79 -15.75 -2.64
CA HIS A 221 -6.21 -14.81 -1.58
C HIS A 221 -5.09 -13.84 -1.23
N PHE A 222 -3.86 -14.33 -1.28
CA PHE A 222 -2.65 -13.57 -0.99
C PHE A 222 -1.53 -14.03 -1.91
N MET A 223 -0.78 -13.08 -2.43
CA MET A 223 0.46 -13.30 -3.18
C MET A 223 1.53 -12.40 -2.60
N LEU A 224 2.73 -12.93 -2.52
CA LEU A 224 3.93 -12.17 -2.18
C LEU A 224 5.02 -12.54 -3.19
N MET A 225 5.69 -11.53 -3.72
CA MET A 225 6.89 -11.66 -4.52
C MET A 225 7.99 -10.79 -3.92
N ALA A 226 9.19 -11.34 -3.83
CA ALA A 226 10.36 -10.65 -3.33
C ALA A 226 11.60 -11.05 -4.13
N ASP A 227 12.37 -10.06 -4.56
CA ASP A 227 13.74 -10.25 -5.08
C ASP A 227 14.71 -10.27 -3.90
N PHE A 228 15.05 -11.47 -3.45
CA PHE A 228 15.94 -11.65 -2.30
C PHE A 228 17.36 -11.16 -2.57
N ASP A 229 17.85 -11.24 -3.81
CA ASP A 229 19.18 -10.74 -4.15
C ASP A 229 19.23 -9.21 -3.95
N HIS A 230 18.18 -8.50 -4.40
CA HIS A 230 18.05 -7.07 -4.18
C HIS A 230 17.92 -6.73 -2.68
N ILE A 231 17.08 -7.43 -1.95
CA ILE A 231 16.84 -7.22 -0.51
C ILE A 231 18.14 -7.46 0.27
N PHE A 232 18.87 -8.54 0.02
CA PHE A 232 20.09 -8.86 0.76
C PHE A 232 21.27 -7.96 0.43
N ARG A 233 21.38 -7.45 -0.79
CA ARG A 233 22.42 -6.46 -1.15
C ARG A 233 22.22 -5.11 -0.43
N GLN A 234 21.00 -4.80 -0.07
CA GLN A 234 20.63 -3.59 0.66
C GLN A 234 20.27 -3.85 2.14
N SER A 235 20.68 -5.00 2.66
CA SER A 235 20.21 -5.59 3.91
C SER A 235 20.38 -4.71 5.17
N GLU A 236 21.34 -3.80 5.18
CA GLU A 236 21.50 -2.88 6.32
C GLU A 236 20.28 -1.96 6.51
N ASN A 237 19.50 -1.72 5.45
CA ASN A 237 18.34 -0.83 5.47
C ASN A 237 16.98 -1.54 5.38
N HIS A 238 16.93 -2.84 4.99
CA HIS A 238 15.68 -3.47 4.56
C HIS A 238 15.31 -4.78 5.26
N VAL A 239 16.12 -5.31 6.16
CA VAL A 239 15.80 -6.55 6.91
C VAL A 239 14.49 -6.46 7.70
N ARG A 240 14.00 -5.25 7.96
CA ARG A 240 12.72 -4.99 8.63
C ARG A 240 11.48 -5.28 7.77
N PHE A 241 11.64 -5.53 6.46
CA PHE A 241 10.51 -5.74 5.53
C PHE A 241 10.15 -7.21 5.34
N VAL A 242 10.92 -8.12 5.91
CA VAL A 242 10.53 -9.54 5.92
C VAL A 242 9.43 -9.68 6.98
N PRO A 243 8.19 -10.08 6.60
CA PRO A 243 7.14 -10.29 7.57
C PRO A 243 7.62 -11.25 8.67
N ASP A 244 7.27 -10.96 9.93
CA ASP A 244 7.70 -11.73 11.11
C ASP A 244 7.43 -13.24 11.02
N PHE A 245 6.52 -13.65 10.15
CA PHE A 245 6.22 -15.08 9.91
C PHE A 245 7.28 -15.81 9.06
N PHE A 246 8.27 -15.11 8.50
CA PHE A 246 9.43 -15.69 7.82
C PHE A 246 10.69 -15.68 8.71
N LEU A 247 10.66 -15.03 9.85
CA LEU A 247 11.70 -15.02 10.86
C LEU A 247 11.35 -15.98 12.00
#